data_14e6ab95f549d49a669f4a97e1018b16
#
_entry.id   14e6ab95f549d49a669f4a97e1018b16
#
_cell.length_a   1.000
_cell.length_b   1.000
_cell.length_c   1.000
_cell.angle_alpha   90.00
_cell.angle_beta   90.00
_cell.angle_gamma   90.00
#
_symmetry.space_group_name_H-M   'P 1'
#
loop_
_entity.id
_entity.type
_entity.pdbx_description
1 polymer ?
#
loop_
_entity_poly.entity_id
_entity_poly.type
_entity_poly.pdbx_seq_one_letter_code
_entity_poly.pdbx_strand_id
1 'polypeptide(L)'
;MDDHDRAAARREITDALIAALDRRHEVLDAIVDADNRAAAVEAVATLLGIAPLGAEAVVAMPLHRLTKDSRRQIAAELEDLNSRLTFTLIERPESSGEHLVLRRFSGDSDRDLFEARTADIGAAGDGSGGPAGSLDDEIGSAVGRIDAEDAVWLVAEKGTQAVGMVFGELAGGEVNVRVWIHPDHRQHGYGTAALRKARSEMAAYFPAVPLVIRAPGSAG
;
A
#
# COMPACT_ATOMS: atom_id res chain seq x y z
N MET A 1 -15.06 1.00 6.85
CA MET A 1 -14.57 -0.17 6.08
C MET A 1 -13.23 0.24 5.55
N ASP A 2 -12.17 -0.31 6.13
CA ASP A 2 -10.78 0.10 5.89
C ASP A 2 -10.34 -0.34 4.47
N ASP A 3 -9.35 0.32 3.88
CA ASP A 3 -8.84 -0.01 2.54
C ASP A 3 -8.24 -1.43 2.50
N HIS A 4 -7.72 -1.87 3.64
CA HIS A 4 -7.28 -3.25 3.86
C HIS A 4 -8.43 -4.26 3.82
N ASP A 5 -9.58 -3.93 4.42
CA ASP A 5 -10.77 -4.81 4.40
C ASP A 5 -11.31 -4.94 2.97
N ARG A 6 -11.26 -3.87 2.18
CA ARG A 6 -11.64 -3.88 0.77
C ARG A 6 -10.70 -4.72 -0.07
N ALA A 7 -9.39 -4.60 0.15
CA ALA A 7 -8.39 -5.40 -0.56
C ALA A 7 -8.52 -6.89 -0.21
N ALA A 8 -8.77 -7.21 1.06
CA ALA A 8 -8.99 -8.58 1.51
C ALA A 8 -10.27 -9.18 0.91
N ALA A 9 -11.39 -8.44 0.93
CA ALA A 9 -12.64 -8.88 0.32
C ALA A 9 -12.50 -9.04 -1.21
N ARG A 10 -11.79 -8.14 -1.87
CA ARG A 10 -11.53 -8.23 -3.31
C ARG A 10 -10.65 -9.43 -3.66
N ARG A 11 -9.64 -9.72 -2.85
CA ARG A 11 -8.83 -10.93 -2.99
C ARG A 11 -9.67 -12.19 -2.85
N GLU A 12 -10.52 -12.28 -1.82
CA GLU A 12 -11.41 -13.43 -1.58
C GLU A 12 -12.33 -13.69 -2.79
N ILE A 13 -12.91 -12.63 -3.35
CA ILE A 13 -13.72 -12.72 -4.58
C ILE A 13 -12.88 -13.21 -5.76
N THR A 14 -11.67 -12.68 -5.94
CA THR A 14 -10.79 -13.04 -7.06
C THR A 14 -10.31 -14.49 -6.95
N ASP A 15 -9.96 -14.96 -5.75
CA ASP A 15 -9.63 -16.37 -5.47
C ASP A 15 -10.82 -17.29 -5.81
N ALA A 16 -12.03 -16.90 -5.41
CA ALA A 16 -13.25 -17.66 -5.71
C ALA A 16 -13.52 -17.75 -7.22
N LEU A 17 -13.33 -16.66 -7.97
CA LEU A 17 -13.48 -16.65 -9.42
C LEU A 17 -12.48 -17.56 -10.13
N ILE A 18 -11.22 -17.61 -9.69
CA ILE A 18 -10.20 -18.50 -10.25
C ILE A 18 -10.56 -19.96 -9.97
N ALA A 19 -10.91 -20.29 -8.73
CA ALA A 19 -11.34 -21.65 -8.35
C ALA A 19 -12.55 -22.10 -9.20
N ALA A 20 -13.50 -21.20 -9.43
CA ALA A 20 -14.65 -21.48 -10.30
C ALA A 20 -14.25 -21.70 -11.77
N LEU A 21 -13.30 -20.91 -12.30
CA LEU A 21 -12.81 -21.07 -13.66
C LEU A 21 -12.03 -22.37 -13.87
N ASP A 22 -11.33 -22.86 -12.86
CA ASP A 22 -10.61 -24.13 -12.88
C ASP A 22 -11.58 -25.31 -12.89
N ARG A 23 -12.68 -25.23 -12.13
CA ARG A 23 -13.71 -26.25 -12.00
C ARG A 23 -15.02 -25.87 -12.71
N ARG A 24 -14.94 -25.11 -13.79
CA ARG A 24 -16.08 -24.47 -14.48
C ARG A 24 -17.22 -25.41 -14.84
N HIS A 25 -16.92 -26.68 -15.21
CA HIS A 25 -17.95 -27.66 -15.57
C HIS A 25 -18.77 -28.06 -14.34
N GLU A 26 -18.09 -28.37 -13.23
CA GLU A 26 -18.72 -28.73 -11.97
C GLU A 26 -19.56 -27.55 -11.40
N VAL A 27 -19.03 -26.32 -11.51
CA VAL A 27 -19.75 -25.10 -11.10
C VAL A 27 -21.01 -24.87 -11.94
N LEU A 28 -20.91 -25.04 -13.26
CA LEU A 28 -22.08 -24.93 -14.16
C LEU A 28 -23.12 -25.99 -13.85
N ASP A 29 -22.71 -27.24 -13.63
CA ASP A 29 -23.61 -28.34 -13.27
C ASP A 29 -24.32 -28.02 -11.95
N ALA A 30 -23.57 -27.60 -10.91
CA ALA A 30 -24.13 -27.22 -9.61
C ALA A 30 -25.13 -26.05 -9.68
N ILE A 31 -24.90 -25.09 -10.59
CA ILE A 31 -25.83 -23.96 -10.79
C ILE A 31 -27.08 -24.42 -11.53
N VAL A 32 -26.95 -25.27 -12.55
CA VAL A 32 -28.07 -25.76 -13.37
C VAL A 32 -28.98 -26.70 -12.57
N ASP A 33 -28.41 -27.49 -11.67
CA ASP A 33 -29.15 -28.45 -10.82
C ASP A 33 -29.83 -27.78 -9.61
N ALA A 34 -29.53 -26.49 -9.34
CA ALA A 34 -30.09 -25.77 -8.22
C ALA A 34 -31.51 -25.23 -8.50
N ASP A 35 -32.43 -25.37 -7.53
CA ASP A 35 -33.82 -24.95 -7.66
C ASP A 35 -33.99 -23.40 -7.79
N ASN A 36 -33.06 -22.64 -7.24
CA ASN A 36 -33.09 -21.19 -7.22
C ASN A 36 -31.70 -20.60 -6.96
N ARG A 37 -31.57 -19.28 -7.08
CA ARG A 37 -30.31 -18.56 -6.90
C ARG A 37 -29.66 -18.81 -5.52
N ALA A 38 -30.43 -18.85 -4.46
CA ALA A 38 -29.89 -19.06 -3.11
C ALA A 38 -29.30 -20.46 -2.97
N ALA A 39 -30.01 -21.49 -3.47
CA ALA A 39 -29.51 -22.87 -3.54
C ALA A 39 -28.25 -22.98 -4.42
N ALA A 40 -28.19 -22.26 -5.54
CA ALA A 40 -27.00 -22.23 -6.39
C ALA A 40 -25.78 -21.63 -5.66
N VAL A 41 -25.95 -20.54 -4.90
CA VAL A 41 -24.86 -19.94 -4.09
C VAL A 41 -24.38 -20.92 -3.04
N GLU A 42 -25.27 -21.63 -2.34
CA GLU A 42 -24.91 -22.61 -1.33
C GLU A 42 -24.19 -23.83 -1.92
N ALA A 43 -24.68 -24.33 -3.05
CA ALA A 43 -24.06 -25.43 -3.78
C ALA A 43 -22.62 -25.07 -4.25
N VAL A 44 -22.44 -23.89 -4.81
CA VAL A 44 -21.14 -23.39 -5.25
C VAL A 44 -20.19 -23.16 -4.07
N ALA A 45 -20.69 -22.57 -2.96
CA ALA A 45 -19.90 -22.37 -1.75
C ALA A 45 -19.37 -23.72 -1.21
N THR A 46 -20.24 -24.72 -1.15
CA THR A 46 -19.90 -26.08 -0.71
C THR A 46 -18.93 -26.77 -1.67
N LEU A 47 -19.19 -26.69 -2.97
CA LEU A 47 -18.39 -27.32 -4.02
C LEU A 47 -16.94 -26.81 -4.03
N LEU A 48 -16.77 -25.49 -3.88
CA LEU A 48 -15.46 -24.85 -3.94
C LEU A 48 -14.79 -24.65 -2.57
N GLY A 49 -15.53 -24.86 -1.47
CA GLY A 49 -15.04 -24.62 -0.10
C GLY A 49 -14.76 -23.14 0.16
N ILE A 50 -15.56 -22.23 -0.40
CA ILE A 50 -15.40 -20.77 -0.33
C ILE A 50 -16.50 -20.12 0.51
N ALA A 51 -16.23 -18.89 0.99
CA ALA A 51 -17.23 -18.13 1.72
C ALA A 51 -18.39 -17.67 0.81
N PRO A 52 -19.56 -17.38 1.40
CA PRO A 52 -20.77 -16.95 0.66
C PRO A 52 -20.55 -15.78 -0.28
N LEU A 53 -19.74 -14.80 0.13
CA LEU A 53 -19.39 -13.63 -0.69
C LEU A 53 -18.72 -14.01 -2.02
N GLY A 54 -17.78 -14.95 -1.96
CA GLY A 54 -17.11 -15.48 -3.16
C GLY A 54 -18.06 -16.27 -4.04
N ALA A 55 -18.93 -17.10 -3.44
CA ALA A 55 -19.93 -17.89 -4.16
C ALA A 55 -20.98 -17.00 -4.86
N GLU A 56 -21.43 -15.93 -4.21
CA GLU A 56 -22.32 -14.93 -4.83
C GLU A 56 -21.67 -14.27 -6.06
N ALA A 57 -20.38 -13.93 -5.97
CA ALA A 57 -19.64 -13.35 -7.08
C ALA A 57 -19.51 -14.35 -8.25
N VAL A 58 -19.30 -15.64 -7.96
CA VAL A 58 -19.24 -16.70 -8.97
C VAL A 58 -20.59 -16.88 -9.67
N VAL A 59 -21.69 -16.99 -8.93
CA VAL A 59 -23.06 -17.14 -9.50
C VAL A 59 -23.48 -15.90 -10.28
N ALA A 60 -22.99 -14.71 -9.92
CA ALA A 60 -23.25 -13.46 -10.63
C ALA A 60 -22.32 -13.23 -11.84
N MET A 61 -21.32 -14.08 -12.04
CA MET A 61 -20.31 -13.89 -13.09
C MET A 61 -20.93 -14.10 -14.49
N PRO A 62 -20.77 -13.13 -15.41
CA PRO A 62 -21.23 -13.28 -16.78
C PRO A 62 -20.46 -14.39 -17.52
N LEU A 63 -21.15 -15.19 -18.35
CA LEU A 63 -20.57 -16.34 -19.08
C LEU A 63 -19.38 -15.95 -19.97
N HIS A 64 -19.32 -14.73 -20.51
CA HIS A 64 -18.20 -14.29 -21.33
C HIS A 64 -16.88 -14.22 -20.53
N ARG A 65 -16.94 -14.16 -19.20
CA ARG A 65 -15.73 -14.23 -18.34
C ARG A 65 -15.13 -15.62 -18.20
N LEU A 66 -15.79 -16.66 -18.71
CA LEU A 66 -15.25 -18.02 -18.77
C LEU A 66 -14.19 -18.21 -19.86
N THR A 67 -13.86 -17.16 -20.63
CA THR A 67 -12.84 -17.21 -21.68
C THR A 67 -11.43 -17.33 -21.10
N LYS A 68 -10.52 -17.92 -21.91
CA LYS A 68 -9.10 -18.05 -21.53
C LYS A 68 -8.43 -16.70 -21.26
N ASP A 69 -8.88 -15.65 -21.93
CA ASP A 69 -8.34 -14.31 -21.77
C ASP A 69 -8.78 -13.68 -20.45
N SER A 70 -10.05 -13.76 -20.12
CA SER A 70 -10.58 -13.32 -18.81
C SER A 70 -9.91 -14.06 -17.65
N ARG A 71 -9.66 -15.36 -17.80
CA ARG A 71 -8.93 -16.14 -16.80
C ARG A 71 -7.52 -15.59 -16.57
N ARG A 72 -6.79 -15.26 -17.63
CA ARG A 72 -5.44 -14.64 -17.51
C ARG A 72 -5.49 -13.29 -16.81
N GLN A 73 -6.49 -12.46 -17.12
CA GLN A 73 -6.67 -11.17 -16.48
C GLN A 73 -6.98 -11.31 -14.98
N ILE A 74 -7.89 -12.21 -14.61
CA ILE A 74 -8.24 -12.49 -13.21
C ILE A 74 -7.04 -13.05 -12.43
N ALA A 75 -6.25 -13.96 -13.05
CA ALA A 75 -5.04 -14.49 -12.43
C ALA A 75 -3.97 -13.40 -12.21
N ALA A 76 -3.80 -12.48 -13.17
CA ALA A 76 -2.90 -11.34 -13.01
C ALA A 76 -3.37 -10.37 -11.92
N GLU A 77 -4.68 -10.13 -11.80
CA GLU A 77 -5.25 -9.31 -10.73
C GLU A 77 -5.02 -9.95 -9.35
N LEU A 78 -5.17 -11.28 -9.24
CA LEU A 78 -4.90 -12.00 -7.99
C LEU A 78 -3.43 -11.90 -7.60
N GLU A 79 -2.52 -12.06 -8.55
CA GLU A 79 -1.08 -11.91 -8.31
C GLU A 79 -0.73 -10.50 -7.81
N ASP A 80 -1.33 -9.45 -8.41
CA ASP A 80 -1.16 -8.06 -7.97
C ASP A 80 -1.73 -7.86 -6.56
N LEU A 81 -2.94 -8.36 -6.28
CA LEU A 81 -3.55 -8.30 -4.94
C LEU A 81 -2.74 -9.07 -3.90
N ASN A 82 -2.25 -10.26 -4.23
CA ASN A 82 -1.38 -11.04 -3.36
C ASN A 82 -0.07 -10.31 -3.09
N SER A 83 0.53 -9.72 -4.10
CA SER A 83 1.75 -8.92 -3.95
C SER A 83 1.52 -7.74 -3.00
N ARG A 84 0.41 -7.03 -3.16
CA ARG A 84 0.04 -5.91 -2.27
C ARG A 84 -0.25 -6.36 -0.84
N LEU A 85 -0.99 -7.45 -0.65
CA LEU A 85 -1.32 -8.00 0.66
C LEU A 85 -0.12 -8.68 1.31
N THR A 86 0.73 -9.38 0.54
CA THR A 86 1.97 -9.99 1.02
C THR A 86 2.98 -8.93 1.45
N PHE A 87 3.03 -7.79 0.76
CA PHE A 87 3.82 -6.64 1.21
C PHE A 87 3.35 -6.12 2.58
N THR A 88 2.06 -6.31 2.91
CA THR A 88 1.47 -5.94 4.21
C THR A 88 1.62 -7.07 5.26
N LEU A 89 1.75 -8.34 4.83
CA LEU A 89 1.69 -9.53 5.68
C LEU A 89 3.02 -10.29 5.83
N ILE A 90 4.08 -9.92 5.14
CA ILE A 90 5.39 -10.45 5.49
C ILE A 90 5.75 -9.86 6.86
N GLU A 91 5.40 -10.57 7.92
CA GLU A 91 6.19 -10.58 9.13
C GLU A 91 7.60 -11.01 8.74
N ARG A 92 8.42 -10.06 8.33
CA ARG A 92 9.85 -10.27 8.36
C ARG A 92 10.21 -10.64 9.80
N PRO A 93 11.13 -11.62 10.00
CA PRO A 93 11.61 -11.95 11.33
C PRO A 93 11.94 -10.66 12.05
N GLU A 94 11.63 -10.62 13.35
CA GLU A 94 11.75 -9.49 14.28
C GLU A 94 12.74 -8.45 13.78
N SER A 95 12.20 -7.48 13.05
CA SER A 95 13.05 -6.47 12.43
C SER A 95 13.51 -5.57 13.56
N SER A 96 14.80 -5.22 13.56
CA SER A 96 15.40 -4.21 14.43
C SER A 96 14.65 -2.85 14.47
N GLY A 97 13.49 -2.78 13.87
CA GLY A 97 12.55 -1.65 13.87
C GLY A 97 11.66 -1.53 15.13
N GLU A 98 11.71 -2.45 16.09
CA GLU A 98 10.92 -2.35 17.32
C GLU A 98 11.26 -1.10 18.16
N HIS A 99 12.47 -0.59 18.06
CA HIS A 99 12.93 0.62 18.74
C HIS A 99 13.05 1.85 17.83
N LEU A 100 12.42 1.80 16.64
CA LEU A 100 12.40 2.96 15.75
C LEU A 100 11.44 4.02 16.32
N VAL A 101 11.91 5.25 16.44
CA VAL A 101 11.11 6.41 16.88
C VAL A 101 10.96 7.34 15.69
N LEU A 102 9.79 7.96 15.56
CA LEU A 102 9.57 9.04 14.60
C LEU A 102 9.53 10.36 15.36
N ARG A 103 10.30 11.33 14.91
CA ARG A 103 10.20 12.72 15.39
C ARG A 103 10.02 13.67 14.20
N ARG A 104 9.59 14.88 14.48
CA ARG A 104 9.47 15.91 13.44
C ARG A 104 10.83 16.25 12.85
N PHE A 105 10.83 16.54 11.56
CA PHE A 105 11.96 17.09 10.84
C PHE A 105 12.27 18.50 11.32
N SER A 106 13.55 18.83 11.42
CA SER A 106 14.05 20.17 11.73
C SER A 106 15.10 20.56 10.69
N GLY A 107 14.89 21.68 10.02
CA GLY A 107 15.81 22.16 8.98
C GLY A 107 17.25 22.33 9.43
N ASP A 108 17.46 22.69 10.70
CA ASP A 108 18.80 22.91 11.27
C ASP A 108 19.49 21.62 11.66
N SER A 109 18.81 20.76 12.45
CA SER A 109 19.42 19.55 13.00
C SER A 109 19.47 18.36 12.04
N ASP A 110 18.65 18.36 10.99
CA ASP A 110 18.53 17.26 10.05
C ASP A 110 19.08 17.57 8.65
N ARG A 111 19.85 18.66 8.58
CA ARG A 111 20.44 19.16 7.31
C ARG A 111 21.25 18.08 6.60
N ASP A 112 22.14 17.40 7.31
CA ASP A 112 23.02 16.37 6.75
C ASP A 112 22.21 15.17 6.23
N LEU A 113 21.15 14.79 6.97
CA LEU A 113 20.26 13.71 6.58
C LEU A 113 19.48 14.05 5.31
N PHE A 114 19.02 15.30 5.22
CA PHE A 114 18.30 15.79 4.07
C PHE A 114 19.20 15.91 2.83
N GLU A 115 20.45 16.37 3.00
CA GLU A 115 21.45 16.40 1.95
C GLU A 115 21.75 14.99 1.41
N ALA A 116 21.97 14.01 2.31
CA ALA A 116 22.17 12.61 1.95
C ALA A 116 21.00 12.04 1.15
N ARG A 117 19.77 12.37 1.52
CA ARG A 117 18.57 11.99 0.78
C ARG A 117 18.55 12.61 -0.62
N THR A 118 18.80 13.90 -0.73
CA THR A 118 18.79 14.61 -2.02
C THR A 118 19.86 14.06 -2.96
N ALA A 119 21.04 13.78 -2.44
CA ALA A 119 22.13 13.16 -3.19
C ALA A 119 21.80 11.74 -3.67
N ASP A 120 21.18 10.91 -2.81
CA ASP A 120 20.82 9.52 -3.14
C ASP A 120 19.69 9.44 -4.19
N ILE A 121 18.73 10.34 -4.14
CA ILE A 121 17.59 10.35 -5.07
C ILE A 121 17.88 11.13 -6.34
N GLY A 122 18.80 12.14 -6.29
CA GLY A 122 19.12 13.01 -7.42
C GLY A 122 17.96 13.93 -7.84
N ALA A 123 17.02 14.18 -6.94
CA ALA A 123 15.82 14.99 -7.22
C ALA A 123 15.47 15.88 -6.03
N ALA A 124 14.67 16.91 -6.30
CA ALA A 124 14.19 17.84 -5.30
C ALA A 124 13.54 17.14 -4.08
N GLY A 125 13.78 17.71 -2.92
CA GLY A 125 13.30 17.18 -1.64
C GLY A 125 11.79 17.20 -1.48
N ASP A 126 11.10 18.03 -2.24
CA ASP A 126 9.64 18.19 -2.23
C ASP A 126 8.88 17.04 -2.91
N GLY A 127 9.61 16.09 -3.53
CA GLY A 127 9.00 14.96 -4.24
C GLY A 127 8.37 15.33 -5.58
N SER A 128 8.57 16.53 -6.10
CA SER A 128 8.09 16.96 -7.42
C SER A 128 8.73 16.21 -8.58
N GLY A 129 9.85 15.51 -8.33
CA GLY A 129 10.64 14.84 -9.37
C GLY A 129 11.49 15.79 -10.22
N GLY A 130 11.47 17.08 -9.90
CA GLY A 130 12.34 18.07 -10.53
C GLY A 130 13.80 17.95 -10.10
N PRO A 131 14.72 18.65 -10.76
CA PRO A 131 16.12 18.70 -10.34
C PRO A 131 16.23 19.38 -8.98
N ALA A 132 17.14 18.89 -8.14
CA ALA A 132 17.42 19.50 -6.84
C ALA A 132 17.93 20.91 -7.01
N GLY A 133 17.39 21.84 -6.23
CA GLY A 133 17.88 23.22 -6.09
C GLY A 133 19.08 23.30 -5.15
N SER A 134 19.34 24.50 -4.61
CA SER A 134 20.29 24.63 -3.52
C SER A 134 19.71 23.97 -2.26
N LEU A 135 20.57 23.37 -1.42
CA LEU A 135 20.12 22.70 -0.19
C LEU A 135 19.31 23.65 0.72
N ASP A 136 19.72 24.91 0.83
CA ASP A 136 19.06 25.92 1.64
C ASP A 136 17.65 26.25 1.11
N ASP A 137 17.50 26.39 -0.19
CA ASP A 137 16.20 26.67 -0.82
C ASP A 137 15.25 25.47 -0.63
N GLU A 138 15.77 24.25 -0.75
CA GLU A 138 15.00 23.03 -0.56
C GLU A 138 14.54 22.83 0.89
N ILE A 139 15.43 23.08 1.86
CA ILE A 139 15.07 23.02 3.28
C ILE A 139 14.06 24.12 3.61
N GLY A 140 14.27 25.35 3.09
CA GLY A 140 13.34 26.46 3.28
C GLY A 140 11.96 26.16 2.71
N SER A 141 11.89 25.59 1.52
CA SER A 141 10.63 25.14 0.91
C SER A 141 9.93 24.06 1.71
N ALA A 142 10.69 23.07 2.20
CA ALA A 142 10.16 22.00 3.04
C ALA A 142 9.57 22.51 4.36
N VAL A 143 10.32 23.38 5.05
CA VAL A 143 9.87 24.01 6.32
C VAL A 143 8.64 24.85 6.06
N GLY A 144 8.62 25.66 4.99
CA GLY A 144 7.45 26.47 4.62
C GLY A 144 6.19 25.66 4.39
N ARG A 145 6.29 24.48 3.78
CA ARG A 145 5.14 23.57 3.59
C ARG A 145 4.69 22.89 4.89
N ILE A 146 5.63 22.58 5.78
CA ILE A 146 5.32 22.05 7.11
C ILE A 146 4.58 23.11 7.94
N ASP A 147 5.04 24.34 7.91
CA ASP A 147 4.43 25.47 8.63
C ASP A 147 3.05 25.84 8.07
N ALA A 148 2.84 25.64 6.78
CA ALA A 148 1.54 25.80 6.13
C ALA A 148 0.57 24.62 6.37
N GLU A 149 0.98 23.59 7.09
CA GLU A 149 0.22 22.34 7.31
C GLU A 149 -0.09 21.55 6.02
N ASP A 150 0.61 21.84 4.93
CA ASP A 150 0.50 21.10 3.66
C ASP A 150 1.36 19.83 3.63
N ALA A 151 2.31 19.72 4.56
CA ALA A 151 3.20 18.58 4.66
C ALA A 151 3.55 18.20 6.12
N VAL A 152 3.83 16.94 6.33
CA VAL A 152 4.42 16.41 7.57
C VAL A 152 5.65 15.59 7.23
N TRP A 153 6.81 16.02 7.71
CA TRP A 153 8.06 15.31 7.53
C TRP A 153 8.56 14.79 8.87
N LEU A 154 8.88 13.51 8.89
CA LEU A 154 9.30 12.80 10.08
C LEU A 154 10.67 12.18 9.84
N VAL A 155 11.54 12.26 10.84
CA VAL A 155 12.83 11.58 10.86
C VAL A 155 12.66 10.27 11.63
N ALA A 156 13.12 9.18 11.03
CA ALA A 156 13.15 7.87 11.65
C ALA A 156 14.48 7.66 12.36
N GLU A 157 14.44 7.44 13.66
CA GLU A 157 15.60 7.25 14.52
C GLU A 157 15.63 5.87 15.15
N LYS A 158 16.82 5.27 15.20
CA LYS A 158 17.13 4.10 16.00
C LYS A 158 18.08 4.51 17.13
N GLY A 159 17.54 4.57 18.35
CA GLY A 159 18.28 5.18 19.46
C GLY A 159 18.49 6.67 19.22
N THR A 160 19.73 7.09 19.03
CA THR A 160 20.10 8.48 18.72
C THR A 160 20.49 8.69 17.26
N GLN A 161 20.43 7.63 16.43
CA GLN A 161 20.88 7.68 15.06
C GLN A 161 19.69 7.84 14.09
N ALA A 162 19.71 8.88 13.27
CA ALA A 162 18.77 9.04 12.18
C ALA A 162 19.07 8.03 11.08
N VAL A 163 18.08 7.20 10.72
CA VAL A 163 18.22 6.11 9.75
C VAL A 163 17.42 6.35 8.47
N GLY A 164 16.55 7.37 8.46
CA GLY A 164 15.74 7.70 7.29
C GLY A 164 14.69 8.77 7.57
N MET A 165 13.83 9.01 6.60
CA MET A 165 12.77 10.02 6.65
C MET A 165 11.47 9.47 6.08
N VAL A 166 10.36 9.97 6.60
CA VAL A 166 9.01 9.73 6.04
C VAL A 166 8.38 11.08 5.71
N PHE A 167 7.86 11.18 4.52
CA PHE A 167 7.26 12.39 3.97
C PHE A 167 5.77 12.15 3.77
N GLY A 168 4.92 13.00 4.32
CA GLY A 168 3.48 13.07 4.04
C GLY A 168 3.16 14.41 3.44
N GLU A 169 2.61 14.45 2.24
CA GLU A 169 2.32 15.67 1.50
C GLU A 169 0.88 15.67 1.02
N LEU A 170 0.14 16.70 1.41
CA LEU A 170 -1.24 16.90 0.97
C LEU A 170 -1.25 17.37 -0.49
N ALA A 171 -1.82 16.57 -1.37
CA ALA A 171 -2.00 16.92 -2.77
C ALA A 171 -3.26 16.26 -3.34
N GLY A 172 -4.10 17.01 -4.03
CA GLY A 172 -5.30 16.49 -4.68
C GLY A 172 -6.34 15.88 -3.75
N GLY A 173 -6.36 16.27 -2.47
CA GLY A 173 -7.30 15.74 -1.46
C GLY A 173 -6.86 14.41 -0.83
N GLU A 174 -5.64 13.99 -1.05
CA GLU A 174 -5.03 12.81 -0.42
C GLU A 174 -3.63 13.14 0.10
N VAL A 175 -3.16 12.39 1.10
CA VAL A 175 -1.80 12.52 1.63
C VAL A 175 -0.91 11.50 0.95
N ASN A 176 0.02 11.97 0.15
CA ASN A 176 1.03 11.14 -0.49
C ASN A 176 2.14 10.82 0.49
N VAL A 177 2.25 9.57 0.91
CA VAL A 177 3.26 9.10 1.86
C VAL A 177 4.41 8.45 1.12
N ARG A 178 5.62 8.92 1.40
CA ARG A 178 6.88 8.36 0.88
C ARG A 178 7.82 8.06 2.02
N VAL A 179 8.67 7.07 1.86
CA VAL A 179 9.74 6.73 2.81
C VAL A 179 11.06 6.68 2.09
N TRP A 180 12.07 7.23 2.73
CA TRP A 180 13.45 7.09 2.34
C TRP A 180 14.28 6.57 3.50
N ILE A 181 15.11 5.58 3.26
CA ILE A 181 16.06 5.04 4.24
C ILE A 181 17.47 5.26 3.72
N HIS A 182 18.32 5.78 4.60
CA HIS A 182 19.72 6.01 4.30
C HIS A 182 20.37 4.73 3.75
N PRO A 183 21.17 4.81 2.69
CA PRO A 183 21.77 3.63 2.04
C PRO A 183 22.40 2.62 3.02
N ASP A 184 23.14 3.11 4.02
CA ASP A 184 23.84 2.29 5.01
C ASP A 184 22.88 1.54 5.96
N HIS A 185 21.60 1.94 5.99
CA HIS A 185 20.57 1.38 6.86
C HIS A 185 19.49 0.60 6.12
N ARG A 186 19.65 0.39 4.82
CA ARG A 186 18.71 -0.41 4.01
C ARG A 186 18.79 -1.89 4.37
N GLN A 187 17.75 -2.64 3.99
CA GLN A 187 17.62 -4.09 4.23
C GLN A 187 17.49 -4.53 5.71
N HIS A 188 17.34 -3.58 6.65
CA HIS A 188 17.11 -3.87 8.07
C HIS A 188 15.64 -3.76 8.49
N GLY A 189 14.70 -3.61 7.53
CA GLY A 189 13.28 -3.50 7.82
C GLY A 189 12.82 -2.11 8.31
N TYR A 190 13.71 -1.13 8.41
CA TYR A 190 13.37 0.22 8.92
C TYR A 190 12.32 0.94 8.07
N GLY A 191 12.33 0.77 6.75
CA GLY A 191 11.32 1.40 5.88
C GLY A 191 9.90 0.95 6.21
N THR A 192 9.69 -0.35 6.35
CA THR A 192 8.39 -0.92 6.74
C THR A 192 7.96 -0.50 8.14
N ALA A 193 8.91 -0.48 9.10
CA ALA A 193 8.65 -0.05 10.46
C ALA A 193 8.30 1.45 10.52
N ALA A 194 9.02 2.29 9.77
CA ALA A 194 8.77 3.72 9.67
C ALA A 194 7.39 4.02 9.07
N LEU A 195 7.01 3.37 7.97
CA LEU A 195 5.68 3.53 7.36
C LEU A 195 4.55 3.12 8.29
N ARG A 196 4.71 2.00 9.02
CA ARG A 196 3.71 1.53 9.98
C ARG A 196 3.49 2.54 11.10
N LYS A 197 4.56 3.11 11.65
CA LYS A 197 4.47 4.14 12.70
C LYS A 197 3.96 5.47 12.15
N ALA A 198 4.42 5.88 10.98
CA ALA A 198 4.01 7.13 10.36
C ALA A 198 2.51 7.19 10.03
N ARG A 199 1.86 6.05 9.79
CA ARG A 199 0.43 6.00 9.50
C ARG A 199 -0.42 6.62 10.62
N SER A 200 -0.14 6.29 11.87
CA SER A 200 -0.88 6.87 13.01
C SER A 200 -0.55 8.34 13.22
N GLU A 201 0.72 8.71 13.07
CA GLU A 201 1.17 10.10 13.17
C GLU A 201 0.50 10.96 12.08
N MET A 202 0.57 10.54 10.82
CA MET A 202 -0.02 11.29 9.70
C MET A 202 -1.54 11.37 9.77
N ALA A 203 -2.23 10.34 10.27
CA ALA A 203 -3.66 10.39 10.50
C ALA A 203 -4.07 11.43 11.56
N ALA A 204 -3.19 11.73 12.50
CA ALA A 204 -3.39 12.80 13.49
C ALA A 204 -3.20 14.20 12.89
N TYR A 205 -2.27 14.36 11.93
CA TYR A 205 -2.05 15.63 11.23
C TYR A 205 -3.11 15.90 10.16
N PHE A 206 -3.56 14.88 9.46
CA PHE A 206 -4.52 14.96 8.35
C PHE A 206 -5.77 14.13 8.65
N PRO A 207 -6.62 14.57 9.58
CA PRO A 207 -7.81 13.82 9.96
C PRO A 207 -8.78 13.69 8.78
N ALA A 208 -9.27 12.46 8.56
CA ALA A 208 -10.22 12.11 7.49
C ALA A 208 -9.70 12.29 6.05
N VAL A 209 -8.39 12.47 5.85
CA VAL A 209 -7.76 12.49 4.52
C VAL A 209 -7.18 11.12 4.20
N PRO A 210 -7.42 10.56 2.99
CA PRO A 210 -6.84 9.28 2.59
C PRO A 210 -5.30 9.34 2.53
N LEU A 211 -4.63 8.32 3.09
CA LEU A 211 -3.18 8.16 3.02
C LEU A 211 -2.82 7.21 1.86
N VAL A 212 -2.04 7.69 0.91
CA VAL A 212 -1.60 6.92 -0.26
C VAL A 212 -0.09 6.73 -0.21
N ILE A 213 0.37 5.48 -0.14
CA ILE A 213 1.80 5.16 -0.16
C ILE A 213 2.25 5.12 -1.62
N ARG A 214 3.23 5.95 -1.98
CA ARG A 214 3.81 5.97 -3.31
C ARG A 214 5.22 5.42 -3.32
N ALA A 215 5.52 4.60 -4.32
CA ALA A 215 6.88 4.12 -4.54
C ALA A 215 7.82 5.29 -4.92
N PRO A 216 9.10 5.25 -4.52
CA PRO A 216 10.07 6.24 -4.96
C PRO A 216 10.13 6.27 -6.49
N GLY A 217 9.97 7.46 -7.09
CA GLY A 217 10.07 7.66 -8.56
C GLY A 217 8.77 7.48 -9.35
N SER A 218 7.62 7.18 -8.76
CA SER A 218 6.34 7.28 -9.46
C SER A 218 5.88 8.74 -9.47
N ALA A 219 5.99 9.40 -10.62
CA ALA A 219 5.30 10.65 -10.88
C ALA A 219 3.77 10.42 -10.80
N GLY A 220 3.06 11.29 -10.11
CA GLY A 220 1.60 11.30 -10.07
C GLY A 220 1.00 11.81 -11.36
#